data_9abca36212b43ff6351f062de7f20ac8
#
_entry.id   9abca36212b43ff6351f062de7f20ac8
#
_cell.length_a   1.000
_cell.length_b   1.000
_cell.length_c   1.000
_cell.angle_alpha   90.00
_cell.angle_beta   90.00
_cell.angle_gamma   90.00
#
_symmetry.space_group_name_H-M   'P 1'
#
loop_
_entity.id
_entity.type
_entity.pdbx_description
1 polymer ?
#
loop_
_entity_poly.entity_id
_entity_poly.type
_entity_poly.pdbx_seq_one_letter_code
_entity_poly.pdbx_strand_id
1 'polypeptide(L)'
;RELREMPVKQGSEVKKSGRVFGQGQKTAKMVRAGLYARVSTQDQQTLPMQNRAMREYATRRGWTLTMQVKEVGSSASQRQMREKLINAARRREIDVVVVWRLDRWGRSVTDLLATLQELEHLGVGFVSLTEALDLTTPAGRVMAGLLAVFAEFEREILRERVRAGLAHARQNGMRLGRPLTAGLHTDQVRKLHRSGLSKSEISRRLNIGRTSVRRILYERT
;
A
#
# COMPACT_ATOMS: atom_id res chain seq x y z
N ARG A 1 -96.54 7.31 27.15
CA ARG A 1 -95.72 6.42 26.23
C ARG A 1 -94.30 6.61 26.63
N GLU A 2 -93.84 5.66 27.38
CA GLU A 2 -92.48 5.52 27.94
C GLU A 2 -91.44 5.23 26.85
N LEU A 3 -90.41 6.03 26.83
CA LEU A 3 -89.22 5.71 26.11
C LEU A 3 -88.25 5.01 27.08
N ARG A 4 -88.02 3.73 26.84
CA ARG A 4 -87.06 2.92 27.59
C ARG A 4 -85.65 3.32 27.23
N GLU A 5 -84.88 3.75 28.22
CA GLU A 5 -83.42 3.92 28.13
C GLU A 5 -82.72 2.56 27.97
N MET A 6 -81.86 2.43 26.97
CA MET A 6 -80.98 1.28 26.80
C MET A 6 -79.62 1.54 27.49
N PRO A 7 -79.05 0.62 28.18
CA PRO A 7 -77.79 0.79 28.91
C PRO A 7 -76.61 0.83 27.96
N VAL A 8 -75.74 1.83 28.15
CA VAL A 8 -74.43 1.95 27.50
C VAL A 8 -73.50 0.86 28.00
N LYS A 9 -73.05 -0.02 27.09
CA LYS A 9 -71.98 -0.99 27.38
C LYS A 9 -70.65 -0.29 27.51
N GLN A 10 -70.04 -0.39 28.68
CA GLN A 10 -68.69 0.03 29.01
C GLN A 10 -67.67 -0.67 28.15
N GLY A 11 -66.62 0.08 27.82
CA GLY A 11 -65.58 -0.18 26.89
C GLY A 11 -64.77 -1.46 27.12
N SER A 12 -64.49 -2.09 26.01
CA SER A 12 -63.49 -3.13 25.92
C SER A 12 -62.08 -2.54 26.06
N GLU A 13 -61.34 -3.06 27.05
CA GLU A 13 -59.90 -2.82 27.21
C GLU A 13 -59.14 -3.08 25.91
N VAL A 14 -58.49 -2.06 25.38
CA VAL A 14 -57.50 -2.17 24.30
C VAL A 14 -56.28 -2.83 24.93
N LYS A 15 -56.06 -4.13 24.69
CA LYS A 15 -54.82 -4.81 24.98
C LYS A 15 -53.69 -4.09 24.24
N LYS A 16 -52.76 -3.49 25.04
CA LYS A 16 -51.46 -2.97 24.52
C LYS A 16 -50.75 -4.13 23.86
N SER A 17 -50.70 -4.12 22.52
CA SER A 17 -49.91 -5.04 21.74
C SER A 17 -48.43 -4.91 22.16
N GLY A 18 -47.86 -6.01 22.62
CA GLY A 18 -46.46 -6.09 23.05
C GLY A 18 -45.52 -5.67 21.92
N ARG A 19 -44.46 -5.01 22.32
CA ARG A 19 -43.33 -4.67 21.44
C ARG A 19 -42.77 -5.93 20.77
N VAL A 20 -43.06 -6.12 19.49
CA VAL A 20 -42.68 -7.34 18.75
C VAL A 20 -41.21 -7.28 18.25
N PHE A 21 -40.56 -6.10 18.31
CA PHE A 21 -39.14 -5.99 17.98
C PHE A 21 -38.42 -5.21 19.06
N GLY A 22 -37.62 -5.93 19.85
CA GLY A 22 -36.56 -5.32 20.63
C GLY A 22 -35.54 -4.72 19.67
N GLN A 23 -35.63 -3.40 19.44
CA GLN A 23 -34.50 -2.64 18.89
C GLN A 23 -33.44 -2.63 20.01
N GLY A 24 -32.56 -3.67 20.00
CA GLY A 24 -31.30 -3.56 20.69
C GLY A 24 -30.63 -2.31 20.14
N GLN A 25 -30.46 -1.28 20.97
CA GLN A 25 -29.57 -0.17 20.68
C GLN A 25 -28.22 -0.81 20.36
N LYS A 26 -27.88 -0.93 19.08
CA LYS A 26 -26.50 -1.15 18.64
C LYS A 26 -25.74 0.06 19.20
N THR A 27 -25.03 -0.13 20.32
CA THR A 27 -24.06 0.84 20.80
C THR A 27 -23.19 1.18 19.59
N ALA A 28 -23.23 2.43 19.15
CA ALA A 28 -22.47 2.87 18.01
C ALA A 28 -21.00 2.55 18.31
N LYS A 29 -20.40 1.59 17.59
CA LYS A 29 -19.03 1.18 17.80
C LYS A 29 -18.16 2.42 17.58
N MET A 30 -17.47 2.88 18.62
CA MET A 30 -16.55 4.01 18.49
C MET A 30 -15.45 3.64 17.51
N VAL A 31 -15.32 4.43 16.44
CA VAL A 31 -14.32 4.24 15.38
C VAL A 31 -12.96 4.66 15.93
N ARG A 32 -12.00 3.76 15.89
CA ARG A 32 -10.63 3.96 16.37
C ARG A 32 -9.75 4.43 15.23
N ALA A 33 -9.16 5.61 15.39
CA ALA A 33 -8.34 6.26 14.36
C ALA A 33 -6.84 6.11 14.64
N GLY A 34 -6.09 5.71 13.60
CA GLY A 34 -4.64 5.79 13.55
C GLY A 34 -4.20 6.95 12.66
N LEU A 35 -3.38 7.87 13.19
CA LEU A 35 -2.88 9.02 12.44
C LEU A 35 -1.45 8.76 11.95
N TYR A 36 -1.18 9.14 10.69
CA TYR A 36 0.15 9.11 10.12
C TYR A 36 0.56 10.45 9.53
N ALA A 37 1.64 11.02 10.05
CA ALA A 37 2.26 12.23 9.54
C ALA A 37 3.70 11.96 9.15
N ARG A 38 4.09 12.38 7.93
CA ARG A 38 5.46 12.31 7.45
C ARG A 38 5.90 13.65 6.87
N VAL A 39 7.08 14.08 7.28
CA VAL A 39 7.72 15.31 6.78
C VAL A 39 9.16 15.02 6.39
N SER A 40 9.69 15.82 5.45
CA SER A 40 11.13 15.87 5.19
C SER A 40 11.87 16.51 6.38
N THR A 41 13.18 16.34 6.43
CA THR A 41 14.00 17.02 7.44
C THR A 41 13.91 18.55 7.36
N GLN A 42 13.60 19.09 6.18
CA GLN A 42 13.45 20.53 5.96
C GLN A 42 12.08 21.06 6.38
N ASP A 43 11.02 20.21 6.35
CA ASP A 43 9.64 20.61 6.60
C ASP A 43 9.14 20.29 8.02
N GLN A 44 10.05 20.00 8.95
CA GLN A 44 9.69 19.58 10.32
C GLN A 44 8.75 20.54 11.05
N GLN A 45 8.88 21.84 10.78
CA GLN A 45 8.04 22.89 11.36
C GLN A 45 6.56 22.77 10.98
N THR A 46 6.22 22.05 9.90
CA THR A 46 4.82 21.83 9.48
C THR A 46 4.17 20.64 10.20
N LEU A 47 4.95 19.76 10.83
CA LEU A 47 4.46 18.55 11.49
C LEU A 47 3.44 18.81 12.62
N PRO A 48 3.62 19.83 13.51
CA PRO A 48 2.61 20.15 14.52
C PRO A 48 1.27 20.56 13.92
N MET A 49 1.28 21.37 12.86
CA MET A 49 0.08 21.80 12.14
C MET A 49 -0.65 20.60 11.51
N GLN A 50 0.07 19.73 10.80
CA GLN A 50 -0.52 18.54 10.20
C GLN A 50 -1.17 17.63 11.25
N ASN A 51 -0.48 17.38 12.34
CA ASN A 51 -1.00 16.57 13.44
C ASN A 51 -2.25 17.19 14.08
N ARG A 52 -2.26 18.50 14.27
CA ARG A 52 -3.42 19.22 14.82
C ARG A 52 -4.62 19.06 13.89
N ALA A 53 -4.46 19.32 12.59
CA ALA A 53 -5.54 19.23 11.62
C ALA A 53 -6.11 17.79 11.54
N MET A 54 -5.26 16.75 11.54
CA MET A 54 -5.73 15.36 11.55
C MET A 54 -6.48 15.00 12.84
N ARG A 55 -6.05 15.49 14.00
CA ARG A 55 -6.75 15.29 15.27
C ARG A 55 -8.11 15.99 15.28
N GLU A 56 -8.15 17.25 14.84
CA GLU A 56 -9.40 18.01 14.75
C GLU A 56 -10.39 17.34 13.78
N TYR A 57 -9.90 16.79 12.67
CA TYR A 57 -10.72 16.01 11.75
C TYR A 57 -11.29 14.76 12.44
N ALA A 58 -10.47 13.96 13.09
CA ALA A 58 -10.91 12.76 13.79
C ALA A 58 -11.92 13.09 14.90
N THR A 59 -11.70 14.16 15.67
CA THR A 59 -12.62 14.64 16.71
C THR A 59 -13.96 15.06 16.12
N ARG A 60 -13.96 15.82 15.04
CA ARG A 60 -15.22 16.22 14.35
C ARG A 60 -16.03 15.04 13.81
N ARG A 61 -15.34 13.95 13.48
CA ARG A 61 -15.97 12.69 13.03
C ARG A 61 -16.41 11.80 14.20
N GLY A 62 -16.16 12.21 15.44
CA GLY A 62 -16.46 11.40 16.65
C GLY A 62 -15.57 10.16 16.76
N TRP A 63 -14.35 10.18 16.19
CA TRP A 63 -13.41 9.08 16.24
C TRP A 63 -12.48 9.17 17.43
N THR A 64 -12.16 8.02 18.02
CA THR A 64 -11.20 7.94 19.12
C THR A 64 -9.79 7.74 18.57
N LEU A 65 -8.87 8.61 18.94
CA LEU A 65 -7.48 8.48 18.58
C LEU A 65 -6.81 7.38 19.40
N THR A 66 -6.42 6.28 18.76
CA THR A 66 -5.73 5.15 19.41
C THR A 66 -4.24 5.11 19.12
N MET A 67 -3.82 5.55 17.94
CA MET A 67 -2.42 5.54 17.55
C MET A 67 -2.06 6.79 16.75
N GLN A 68 -0.88 7.32 17.01
CA GLN A 68 -0.31 8.41 16.23
C GLN A 68 1.15 8.10 15.89
N VAL A 69 1.44 8.04 14.60
CA VAL A 69 2.78 7.79 14.06
C VAL A 69 3.30 9.04 13.39
N LYS A 70 4.52 9.41 13.75
CA LYS A 70 5.24 10.55 13.17
C LYS A 70 6.53 10.04 12.56
N GLU A 71 6.86 10.52 11.38
CA GLU A 71 8.07 10.15 10.67
C GLU A 71 8.76 11.40 10.12
N VAL A 72 10.06 11.50 10.39
CA VAL A 72 10.91 12.59 9.90
C VAL A 72 12.08 11.97 9.14
N GLY A 73 12.32 12.40 7.90
CA GLY A 73 13.47 11.99 7.11
C GLY A 73 13.17 11.16 5.87
N SER A 74 14.25 10.65 5.25
CA SER A 74 14.22 9.96 3.96
C SER A 74 14.13 8.44 4.09
N SER A 75 13.62 7.87 3.08
CA SER A 75 13.28 6.52 2.63
C SER A 75 13.63 5.23 3.40
N ALA A 76 14.68 5.08 4.19
CA ALA A 76 15.08 3.78 4.77
C ALA A 76 14.33 3.42 6.07
N SER A 77 14.12 4.38 6.98
CA SER A 77 13.36 4.18 8.23
C SER A 77 11.84 4.11 8.02
N GLN A 78 11.37 4.54 6.86
CA GLN A 78 9.96 4.71 6.50
C GLN A 78 9.12 3.43 6.56
N ARG A 79 9.74 2.25 6.36
CA ARG A 79 9.02 0.97 6.38
C ARG A 79 8.47 0.64 7.75
N GLN A 80 9.22 0.98 8.80
CA GLN A 80 8.88 0.54 10.15
C GLN A 80 7.69 1.30 10.75
N MET A 81 7.57 2.60 10.46
CA MET A 81 6.54 3.42 11.08
C MET A 81 5.17 3.25 10.40
N ARG A 82 5.12 3.27 9.06
CA ARG A 82 3.89 2.93 8.33
C ARG A 82 3.44 1.50 8.62
N GLU A 83 4.39 0.57 8.65
CA GLU A 83 4.12 -0.83 8.93
C GLU A 83 3.51 -1.05 10.32
N LYS A 84 3.84 -0.22 11.31
CA LYS A 84 3.17 -0.26 12.63
C LYS A 84 1.66 -0.02 12.51
N LEU A 85 1.25 0.95 11.69
CA LEU A 85 -0.18 1.23 11.45
C LEU A 85 -0.86 0.10 10.69
N ILE A 86 -0.21 -0.44 9.65
CA ILE A 86 -0.74 -1.58 8.89
C ILE A 86 -0.88 -2.80 9.80
N ASN A 87 0.10 -3.07 10.66
CA ASN A 87 0.03 -4.15 11.63
C ASN A 87 -1.07 -3.93 12.69
N ALA A 88 -1.30 -2.68 13.13
CA ALA A 88 -2.43 -2.35 13.99
C ALA A 88 -3.78 -2.58 13.28
N ALA A 89 -3.86 -2.28 11.98
CA ALA A 89 -5.03 -2.58 11.15
C ALA A 89 -5.26 -4.10 11.05
N ARG A 90 -4.22 -4.89 10.77
CA ARG A 90 -4.26 -6.37 10.73
C ARG A 90 -4.73 -6.97 12.07
N ARG A 91 -4.29 -6.40 13.19
CA ARG A 91 -4.72 -6.80 14.54
C ARG A 91 -6.08 -6.21 14.96
N ARG A 92 -6.74 -5.48 14.08
CA ARG A 92 -8.03 -4.82 14.36
C ARG A 92 -7.97 -3.86 15.55
N GLU A 93 -6.84 -3.21 15.74
CA GLU A 93 -6.64 -2.20 16.80
C GLU A 93 -7.12 -0.81 16.35
N ILE A 94 -7.18 -0.59 15.03
CA ILE A 94 -7.69 0.63 14.40
C ILE A 94 -8.76 0.29 13.35
N ASP A 95 -9.69 1.20 13.16
CA ASP A 95 -10.80 1.07 12.21
C ASP A 95 -10.65 2.06 11.03
N VAL A 96 -9.79 3.08 11.16
CA VAL A 96 -9.50 4.06 10.11
C VAL A 96 -8.07 4.59 10.22
N VAL A 97 -7.42 4.78 9.08
CA VAL A 97 -6.13 5.48 8.96
C VAL A 97 -6.38 6.88 8.41
N VAL A 98 -5.82 7.89 9.05
CA VAL A 98 -5.89 9.29 8.61
C VAL A 98 -4.48 9.78 8.29
N VAL A 99 -4.30 10.32 7.09
CA VAL A 99 -3.03 10.88 6.63
C VAL A 99 -3.21 12.34 6.21
N TRP A 100 -2.13 13.10 6.24
CA TRP A 100 -2.15 14.47 5.75
C TRP A 100 -2.24 14.53 4.24
N ARG A 101 -1.37 13.73 3.52
CA ARG A 101 -1.28 13.69 2.05
C ARG A 101 -0.98 12.27 1.57
N LEU A 102 -1.51 11.92 0.39
CA LEU A 102 -1.30 10.61 -0.24
C LEU A 102 0.18 10.34 -0.57
N ASP A 103 0.90 11.36 -1.07
CA ASP A 103 2.32 11.25 -1.42
C ASP A 103 3.22 11.02 -0.20
N ARG A 104 2.70 11.25 0.99
CA ARG A 104 3.40 10.93 2.25
C ARG A 104 3.14 9.50 2.71
N TRP A 105 2.05 8.90 2.27
CA TRP A 105 1.71 7.51 2.59
C TRP A 105 2.38 6.52 1.63
N GLY A 106 2.20 6.68 0.32
CA GLY A 106 2.78 5.82 -0.72
C GLY A 106 4.12 6.34 -1.25
N ARG A 107 4.97 5.45 -1.77
CA ARG A 107 6.23 5.78 -2.46
C ARG A 107 6.06 5.86 -3.97
N SER A 108 5.10 5.13 -4.45
CA SER A 108 4.67 5.09 -5.84
C SER A 108 3.17 4.89 -5.85
N VAL A 109 2.55 5.17 -6.97
CA VAL A 109 1.11 4.91 -7.16
C VAL A 109 0.80 3.43 -6.91
N THR A 110 1.65 2.53 -7.35
CA THR A 110 1.50 1.09 -7.12
C THR A 110 1.54 0.71 -5.62
N ASP A 111 2.49 1.25 -4.86
CA ASP A 111 2.61 1.00 -3.42
C ASP A 111 1.42 1.62 -2.64
N LEU A 112 0.97 2.82 -3.06
CA LEU A 112 -0.22 3.45 -2.52
C LEU A 112 -1.45 2.55 -2.71
N LEU A 113 -1.72 2.14 -3.95
CA LEU A 113 -2.89 1.33 -4.26
C LEU A 113 -2.87 -0.04 -3.58
N ALA A 114 -1.71 -0.70 -3.54
CA ALA A 114 -1.57 -1.98 -2.85
C ALA A 114 -1.93 -1.85 -1.36
N THR A 115 -1.47 -0.78 -0.70
CA THR A 115 -1.79 -0.56 0.72
C THR A 115 -3.24 -0.12 0.94
N LEU A 116 -3.84 0.66 0.03
CA LEU A 116 -5.26 1.00 0.09
C LEU A 116 -6.15 -0.24 -0.07
N GLN A 117 -5.82 -1.13 -1.01
CA GLN A 117 -6.52 -2.41 -1.21
C GLN A 117 -6.38 -3.32 0.02
N GLU A 118 -5.20 -3.37 0.63
CA GLU A 118 -5.01 -4.13 1.86
C GLU A 118 -5.89 -3.60 3.00
N LEU A 119 -5.91 -2.27 3.23
CA LEU A 119 -6.76 -1.65 4.24
C LEU A 119 -8.25 -1.91 3.98
N GLU A 120 -8.69 -1.81 2.73
CA GLU A 120 -10.06 -2.13 2.31
C GLU A 120 -10.41 -3.60 2.61
N HIS A 121 -9.52 -4.53 2.27
CA HIS A 121 -9.71 -5.95 2.56
C HIS A 121 -9.81 -6.23 4.08
N LEU A 122 -9.06 -5.49 4.88
CA LEU A 122 -9.12 -5.56 6.35
C LEU A 122 -10.37 -4.88 6.93
N GLY A 123 -11.16 -4.18 6.11
CA GLY A 123 -12.30 -3.38 6.54
C GLY A 123 -11.91 -2.10 7.28
N VAL A 124 -10.68 -1.61 7.06
CA VAL A 124 -10.14 -0.40 7.67
C VAL A 124 -10.27 0.78 6.69
N GLY A 125 -10.94 1.85 7.12
CA GLY A 125 -11.10 3.06 6.34
C GLY A 125 -9.77 3.80 6.14
N PHE A 126 -9.70 4.62 5.09
CA PHE A 126 -8.54 5.48 4.84
C PHE A 126 -9.02 6.88 4.45
N VAL A 127 -8.39 7.90 5.03
CA VAL A 127 -8.70 9.30 4.76
C VAL A 127 -7.42 10.09 4.52
N SER A 128 -7.38 10.84 3.41
CA SER A 128 -6.37 11.85 3.13
C SER A 128 -7.00 13.23 3.17
N LEU A 129 -6.44 14.13 4.00
CA LEU A 129 -7.07 15.44 4.22
C LEU A 129 -6.85 16.40 3.06
N THR A 130 -5.66 16.41 2.46
CA THR A 130 -5.30 17.38 1.42
C THR A 130 -6.00 17.09 0.09
N GLU A 131 -6.10 15.82 -0.29
CA GLU A 131 -6.76 15.40 -1.52
C GLU A 131 -8.28 15.17 -1.34
N ALA A 132 -8.81 15.41 -0.13
CA ALA A 132 -10.22 15.16 0.23
C ALA A 132 -10.68 13.72 -0.13
N LEU A 133 -9.75 12.76 -0.08
CA LEU A 133 -10.06 11.36 -0.34
C LEU A 133 -10.51 10.68 0.95
N ASP A 134 -11.74 10.18 0.98
CA ASP A 134 -12.33 9.50 2.13
C ASP A 134 -12.91 8.14 1.71
N LEU A 135 -12.14 7.06 1.89
CA LEU A 135 -12.56 5.69 1.55
C LEU A 135 -13.61 5.12 2.52
N THR A 136 -13.96 5.84 3.59
CA THR A 136 -15.10 5.45 4.43
C THR A 136 -16.43 5.74 3.74
N THR A 137 -16.41 6.58 2.68
CA THR A 137 -17.59 6.94 1.88
C THR A 137 -17.70 6.11 0.59
N PRO A 138 -18.91 5.88 0.07
CA PRO A 138 -19.07 5.21 -1.22
C PRO A 138 -18.36 5.94 -2.37
N ALA A 139 -18.44 7.26 -2.43
CA ALA A 139 -17.77 8.07 -3.46
C ALA A 139 -16.25 7.94 -3.41
N GLY A 140 -15.66 7.96 -2.22
CA GLY A 140 -14.22 7.76 -2.05
C GLY A 140 -13.75 6.38 -2.51
N ARG A 141 -14.53 5.32 -2.25
CA ARG A 141 -14.22 3.97 -2.75
C ARG A 141 -14.25 3.89 -4.27
N VAL A 142 -15.24 4.51 -4.92
CA VAL A 142 -15.29 4.61 -6.39
C VAL A 142 -14.06 5.33 -6.93
N MET A 143 -13.67 6.45 -6.31
CA MET A 143 -12.46 7.20 -6.70
C MET A 143 -11.19 6.35 -6.56
N ALA A 144 -11.04 5.58 -5.49
CA ALA A 144 -9.91 4.66 -5.33
C ALA A 144 -9.90 3.57 -6.40
N GLY A 145 -11.06 3.03 -6.78
CA GLY A 145 -11.20 2.08 -7.89
C GLY A 145 -10.73 2.67 -9.23
N LEU A 146 -11.12 3.91 -9.53
CA LEU A 146 -10.65 4.61 -10.73
C LEU A 146 -9.13 4.82 -10.73
N LEU A 147 -8.55 5.25 -9.60
CA LEU A 147 -7.10 5.39 -9.46
C LEU A 147 -6.37 4.06 -9.68
N ALA A 148 -6.94 2.94 -9.22
CA ALA A 148 -6.37 1.61 -9.44
C ALA A 148 -6.34 1.24 -10.92
N VAL A 149 -7.41 1.49 -11.67
CA VAL A 149 -7.49 1.26 -13.12
C VAL A 149 -6.47 2.10 -13.87
N PHE A 150 -6.35 3.40 -13.54
CA PHE A 150 -5.35 4.27 -14.17
C PHE A 150 -3.92 3.80 -13.90
N ALA A 151 -3.61 3.37 -12.70
CA ALA A 151 -2.27 2.88 -12.36
C ALA A 151 -1.93 1.56 -13.10
N GLU A 152 -2.90 0.71 -13.35
CA GLU A 152 -2.70 -0.50 -14.16
C GLU A 152 -2.46 -0.15 -15.62
N PHE A 153 -3.23 0.77 -16.16
CA PHE A 153 -3.04 1.30 -17.53
C PHE A 153 -1.65 1.93 -17.73
N GLU A 154 -1.20 2.80 -16.81
CA GLU A 154 0.16 3.37 -16.85
C GLU A 154 1.24 2.28 -16.84
N ARG A 155 1.04 1.23 -16.03
CA ARG A 155 1.97 0.11 -15.93
C ARG A 155 2.04 -0.68 -17.23
N GLU A 156 0.91 -0.88 -17.91
CA GLU A 156 0.88 -1.54 -19.23
C GLU A 156 1.59 -0.72 -20.30
N ILE A 157 1.31 0.57 -20.40
CA ILE A 157 2.02 1.46 -21.33
C ILE A 157 3.53 1.42 -21.08
N LEU A 158 3.97 1.45 -19.83
CA LEU A 158 5.39 1.37 -19.50
C LEU A 158 6.00 0.03 -19.95
N ARG A 159 5.29 -1.08 -19.71
CA ARG A 159 5.72 -2.42 -20.18
C ARG A 159 5.85 -2.49 -21.70
N GLU A 160 4.89 -1.92 -22.42
CA GLU A 160 4.93 -1.86 -23.90
C GLU A 160 6.12 -1.04 -24.39
N ARG A 161 6.37 0.14 -23.82
CA ARG A 161 7.54 0.96 -24.15
C ARG A 161 8.84 0.23 -23.90
N VAL A 162 8.97 -0.46 -22.78
CA VAL A 162 10.16 -1.27 -22.45
C VAL A 162 10.32 -2.41 -23.45
N ARG A 163 9.25 -3.15 -23.80
CA ARG A 163 9.28 -4.22 -24.80
C ARG A 163 9.70 -3.70 -26.18
N ALA A 164 9.11 -2.58 -26.62
CA ALA A 164 9.46 -1.94 -27.88
C ALA A 164 10.93 -1.48 -27.90
N GLY A 165 11.42 -0.86 -26.82
CA GLY A 165 12.81 -0.45 -26.67
C GLY A 165 13.79 -1.63 -26.71
N LEU A 166 13.45 -2.74 -26.05
CA LEU A 166 14.25 -3.97 -26.08
C LEU A 166 14.25 -4.62 -27.49
N ALA A 167 13.11 -4.63 -28.17
CA ALA A 167 13.01 -5.14 -29.55
C ALA A 167 13.87 -4.32 -30.51
N HIS A 168 13.79 -2.99 -30.45
CA HIS A 168 14.60 -2.08 -31.24
C HIS A 168 16.11 -2.24 -30.96
N ALA A 169 16.50 -2.36 -29.68
CA ALA A 169 17.90 -2.61 -29.31
C ALA A 169 18.42 -3.94 -29.88
N ARG A 170 17.59 -5.01 -29.87
CA ARG A 170 17.94 -6.30 -30.50
C ARG A 170 18.10 -6.19 -32.03
N GLN A 171 17.20 -5.48 -32.70
CA GLN A 171 17.29 -5.24 -34.16
C GLN A 171 18.57 -4.49 -34.52
N ASN A 172 19.00 -3.56 -33.66
CA ASN A 172 20.26 -2.82 -33.83
C ASN A 172 21.51 -3.61 -33.39
N GLY A 173 21.39 -4.93 -33.16
CA GLY A 173 22.50 -5.79 -32.78
C GLY A 173 23.02 -5.58 -31.33
N MET A 174 22.33 -4.78 -30.53
CA MET A 174 22.73 -4.56 -29.14
C MET A 174 22.49 -5.82 -28.31
N ARG A 175 23.53 -6.29 -27.65
CA ARG A 175 23.42 -7.42 -26.75
C ARG A 175 22.79 -6.98 -25.44
N LEU A 176 21.63 -7.57 -25.12
CA LEU A 176 20.91 -7.32 -23.89
C LEU A 176 21.37 -8.28 -22.78
N GLY A 177 21.32 -7.83 -21.54
CA GLY A 177 21.66 -8.60 -20.37
C GLY A 177 23.00 -8.20 -19.73
N ARG A 178 23.51 -9.05 -18.83
CA ARG A 178 24.76 -8.78 -18.10
C ARG A 178 25.94 -8.71 -19.07
N PRO A 179 26.78 -7.65 -19.02
CA PRO A 179 27.99 -7.55 -19.84
C PRO A 179 28.88 -8.80 -19.66
N LEU A 180 29.46 -9.28 -20.76
CA LEU A 180 30.40 -10.40 -20.73
C LEU A 180 31.79 -9.93 -20.30
N THR A 181 31.91 -9.44 -19.09
CA THR A 181 33.22 -9.02 -18.54
C THR A 181 34.26 -10.14 -18.58
N ALA A 182 33.83 -11.38 -18.39
CA ALA A 182 34.72 -12.55 -18.49
C ALA A 182 35.28 -12.76 -19.92
N GLY A 183 34.57 -12.31 -20.99
CA GLY A 183 35.02 -12.39 -22.36
C GLY A 183 36.26 -11.55 -22.66
N LEU A 184 36.45 -10.45 -21.92
CA LEU A 184 37.66 -9.62 -22.01
C LEU A 184 38.93 -10.35 -21.60
N HIS A 185 38.80 -11.44 -20.84
CA HIS A 185 39.94 -12.24 -20.35
C HIS A 185 40.15 -13.52 -21.17
N THR A 186 39.51 -13.69 -22.34
CA THR A 186 39.57 -14.95 -23.13
C THR A 186 41.00 -15.35 -23.45
N ASP A 187 41.81 -14.43 -23.98
CA ASP A 187 43.20 -14.74 -24.35
C ASP A 187 44.08 -15.00 -23.12
N GLN A 188 43.87 -14.25 -22.06
CA GLN A 188 44.59 -14.44 -20.80
C GLN A 188 44.24 -15.81 -20.17
N VAL A 189 42.97 -16.21 -20.17
CA VAL A 189 42.54 -17.53 -19.69
C VAL A 189 43.18 -18.64 -20.48
N ARG A 190 43.17 -18.56 -21.81
CA ARG A 190 43.77 -19.55 -22.70
C ARG A 190 45.30 -19.63 -22.50
N LYS A 191 45.98 -18.48 -22.37
CA LYS A 191 47.43 -18.39 -22.13
C LYS A 191 47.81 -19.06 -20.80
N LEU A 192 47.12 -18.70 -19.70
CA LEU A 192 47.36 -19.24 -18.37
C LEU A 192 47.04 -20.75 -18.31
N HIS A 193 46.06 -21.22 -19.01
CA HIS A 193 45.75 -22.65 -19.09
C HIS A 193 46.84 -23.44 -19.83
N ARG A 194 47.36 -22.88 -20.94
CA ARG A 194 48.50 -23.52 -21.69
C ARG A 194 49.77 -23.55 -20.87
N SER A 195 49.98 -22.59 -19.93
CA SER A 195 51.09 -22.60 -19.00
C SER A 195 50.91 -23.56 -17.79
N GLY A 196 49.85 -24.39 -17.80
CA GLY A 196 49.63 -25.44 -16.80
C GLY A 196 48.85 -25.00 -15.56
N LEU A 197 48.33 -23.77 -15.49
CA LEU A 197 47.56 -23.34 -14.32
C LEU A 197 46.18 -24.00 -14.28
N SER A 198 45.79 -24.38 -13.06
CA SER A 198 44.46 -24.95 -12.83
C SER A 198 43.35 -23.92 -13.07
N LYS A 199 42.14 -24.38 -13.43
CA LYS A 199 40.96 -23.52 -13.65
C LYS A 199 40.62 -22.69 -12.40
N SER A 200 40.86 -23.20 -11.22
CA SER A 200 40.65 -22.50 -9.95
C SER A 200 41.69 -21.40 -9.71
N GLU A 201 42.93 -21.64 -10.08
CA GLU A 201 44.02 -20.66 -10.01
C GLU A 201 43.79 -19.50 -10.98
N ILE A 202 43.39 -19.79 -12.24
CA ILE A 202 43.04 -18.82 -13.26
C ILE A 202 41.87 -17.96 -12.80
N SER A 203 40.85 -18.58 -12.19
CA SER A 203 39.70 -17.90 -11.64
C SER A 203 40.10 -16.87 -10.57
N ARG A 204 40.96 -17.26 -9.63
CA ARG A 204 41.49 -16.37 -8.57
C ARG A 204 42.33 -15.23 -9.14
N ARG A 205 43.26 -15.57 -10.05
CA ARG A 205 44.24 -14.61 -10.61
C ARG A 205 43.58 -13.53 -11.48
N LEU A 206 42.51 -13.87 -12.22
CA LEU A 206 41.80 -12.94 -13.10
C LEU A 206 40.52 -12.36 -12.46
N ASN A 207 40.22 -12.73 -11.22
CA ASN A 207 39.02 -12.32 -10.48
C ASN A 207 37.71 -12.55 -11.29
N ILE A 208 37.61 -13.68 -11.99
CA ILE A 208 36.42 -14.10 -12.74
C ILE A 208 35.89 -15.44 -12.23
N GLY A 209 34.58 -15.67 -12.38
CA GLY A 209 33.96 -16.91 -11.93
C GLY A 209 34.56 -18.15 -12.57
N ARG A 210 34.77 -19.23 -11.80
CA ARG A 210 35.31 -20.54 -12.29
C ARG A 210 34.45 -21.10 -13.45
N THR A 211 33.13 -20.89 -13.43
CA THR A 211 32.23 -21.25 -14.50
C THR A 211 32.54 -20.49 -15.79
N SER A 212 32.93 -19.21 -15.69
CA SER A 212 33.35 -18.39 -16.84
C SER A 212 34.65 -18.90 -17.43
N VAL A 213 35.65 -19.31 -16.59
CA VAL A 213 36.88 -19.91 -17.07
C VAL A 213 36.60 -21.22 -17.80
N ARG A 214 35.70 -22.07 -17.27
CA ARG A 214 35.28 -23.30 -17.96
C ARG A 214 34.66 -23.01 -19.29
N ARG A 215 33.72 -22.07 -19.37
CA ARG A 215 33.01 -21.68 -20.61
C ARG A 215 34.02 -21.22 -21.67
N ILE A 216 34.92 -20.30 -21.33
CA ILE A 216 35.96 -19.77 -22.24
C ILE A 216 36.86 -20.90 -22.81
N LEU A 217 37.17 -21.90 -22.01
CA LEU A 217 38.03 -23.03 -22.44
C LEU A 217 37.25 -24.06 -23.28
N TYR A 218 35.94 -24.19 -23.14
CA TYR A 218 35.08 -25.11 -23.89
C TYR A 218 34.43 -24.48 -25.14
N GLU A 219 34.33 -23.18 -25.21
CA GLU A 219 33.90 -22.50 -26.46
C GLU A 219 35.02 -22.63 -27.51
N ARG A 220 34.88 -23.66 -28.35
CA ARG A 220 35.68 -23.77 -29.59
C ARG A 220 35.33 -22.59 -30.48
N THR A 221 36.35 -21.90 -30.98
CA THR A 221 36.27 -20.87 -32.00
C THR A 221 35.57 -21.41 -33.23
#